data_cb0020ee614c45767babfaafaccc8cf9
#
_entry.id   cb0020ee614c45767babfaafaccc8cf9
#
_cell.length_a   1.000
_cell.length_b   1.000
_cell.length_c   1.000
_cell.angle_alpha   90.00
_cell.angle_beta   90.00
_cell.angle_gamma   90.00
#
_symmetry.space_group_name_H-M   'P 1'
#
loop_
_entity.id
_entity.type
_entity.pdbx_description
1 polymer ?
#
loop_
_entity_poly.entity_id
_entity_poly.type
_entity_poly.pdbx_seq_one_letter_code
_entity_poly.pdbx_strand_id
1 'polypeptide(L)'
;MRHTGKDDATLGIFEKQSRIPAMIMWYLPVSDRLSCFFSNPMDAELMRWWDSDKRKKGDRKLRQPADAWQWKEFDEKYYLEFGNDLRNVRFVLSMDGMNRFGERSSTHSTWPMILTMYNLLTWLCQKRKYLLLSVLI
;
A
#
# COMPACT_ATOMS: atom_id res chain seq x y z
N MET A 1 51.94 55.66 -21.36
CA MET A 1 50.59 55.51 -20.83
C MET A 1 50.28 54.03 -20.78
N ARG A 2 50.16 53.46 -19.59
CA ARG A 2 49.93 52.05 -19.41
C ARG A 2 48.43 51.85 -19.03
N HIS A 3 47.70 51.10 -19.86
CA HIS A 3 46.36 50.62 -19.51
C HIS A 3 46.49 49.24 -18.86
N THR A 4 46.17 49.17 -17.61
CA THR A 4 45.99 47.91 -16.88
C THR A 4 44.53 47.46 -17.06
N GLY A 5 44.34 46.39 -17.85
CA GLY A 5 43.06 45.67 -17.88
C GLY A 5 42.91 44.84 -16.59
N LYS A 6 41.85 45.08 -15.88
CA LYS A 6 41.36 44.17 -14.82
C LYS A 6 40.43 43.16 -15.45
N ASP A 7 40.87 41.93 -15.53
CA ASP A 7 40.00 40.79 -15.82
C ASP A 7 39.16 40.48 -14.57
N ASP A 8 37.92 40.91 -14.64
CA ASP A 8 36.91 40.62 -13.64
C ASP A 8 36.29 39.27 -14.01
N ALA A 9 36.92 38.17 -13.52
CA ALA A 9 36.36 36.84 -13.64
C ALA A 9 35.21 36.70 -12.64
N THR A 10 34.03 37.10 -13.06
CA THR A 10 32.78 36.82 -12.34
C THR A 10 32.52 35.33 -12.42
N LEU A 11 32.94 34.60 -11.38
CA LEU A 11 32.50 33.22 -11.12
C LEU A 11 30.98 33.25 -10.94
N GLY A 12 30.26 32.88 -11.99
CA GLY A 12 28.83 32.62 -11.94
C GLY A 12 28.57 31.41 -11.05
N ILE A 13 28.28 31.68 -9.79
CA ILE A 13 27.71 30.70 -8.90
C ILE A 13 26.31 30.40 -9.44
N PHE A 14 26.18 29.33 -10.21
CA PHE A 14 24.88 28.80 -10.56
C PHE A 14 24.27 28.24 -9.26
N GLU A 15 23.53 29.07 -8.55
CA GLU A 15 22.60 28.60 -7.52
C GLU A 15 21.67 27.59 -8.21
N LYS A 16 21.88 26.32 -7.89
CA LYS A 16 21.00 25.24 -8.29
C LYS A 16 19.68 25.46 -7.58
N GLN A 17 18.80 26.23 -8.19
CA GLN A 17 17.46 26.50 -7.70
C GLN A 17 16.78 25.15 -7.54
N SER A 18 16.69 24.67 -6.32
CA SER A 18 15.97 23.45 -5.94
C SER A 18 14.51 23.66 -6.33
N ARG A 19 14.12 23.12 -7.48
CA ARG A 19 12.72 23.13 -7.93
C ARG A 19 11.93 22.26 -6.99
N ILE A 20 11.05 22.85 -6.21
CA ILE A 20 10.09 22.12 -5.38
C ILE A 20 9.14 21.40 -6.36
N PRO A 21 9.01 20.08 -6.30
CA PRO A 21 8.10 19.36 -7.17
C PRO A 21 6.66 19.80 -6.91
N ALA A 22 5.87 19.93 -7.99
CA ALA A 22 4.46 20.29 -7.89
C ALA A 22 3.62 19.20 -7.17
N MET A 23 4.10 17.97 -7.16
CA MET A 23 3.46 16.83 -6.51
C MET A 23 4.52 15.93 -5.90
N ILE A 24 4.27 15.46 -4.69
CA ILE A 24 5.15 14.55 -3.95
C ILE A 24 4.35 13.28 -3.66
N MET A 25 4.94 12.13 -3.99
CA MET A 25 4.40 10.82 -3.67
C MET A 25 5.27 10.16 -2.57
N TRP A 26 4.63 9.78 -1.48
CA TRP A 26 5.26 9.00 -0.41
C TRP A 26 4.93 7.53 -0.61
N TYR A 27 5.95 6.70 -0.80
CA TYR A 27 5.80 5.25 -0.86
C TYR A 27 6.21 4.62 0.47
N LEU A 28 5.31 3.81 1.05
CA LEU A 28 5.54 3.07 2.28
C LEU A 28 5.63 1.58 1.94
N PRO A 29 6.80 0.95 2.06
CA PRO A 29 6.97 -0.47 1.78
C PRO A 29 6.02 -1.34 2.60
N VAL A 30 5.34 -2.27 1.92
CA VAL A 30 4.36 -3.16 2.53
C VAL A 30 5.01 -4.44 3.06
N SER A 31 6.11 -4.87 2.44
CA SER A 31 6.83 -6.11 2.76
C SER A 31 7.23 -6.22 4.22
N ASP A 32 7.84 -5.18 4.78
CA ASP A 32 8.33 -5.19 6.16
C ASP A 32 7.16 -5.28 7.16
N ARG A 33 6.06 -4.60 6.85
CA ARG A 33 4.83 -4.64 7.67
C ARG A 33 4.17 -6.01 7.62
N LEU A 34 4.17 -6.68 6.45
CA LEU A 34 3.70 -8.06 6.33
C LEU A 34 4.59 -9.02 7.12
N SER A 35 5.89 -8.85 7.05
CA SER A 35 6.84 -9.66 7.82
C SER A 35 6.55 -9.56 9.33
N CYS A 36 6.19 -8.38 9.83
CA CYS A 36 5.79 -8.20 11.23
C CYS A 36 4.53 -9.02 11.57
N PHE A 37 3.52 -9.08 10.70
CA PHE A 37 2.33 -9.90 10.95
C PHE A 37 2.66 -11.39 10.98
N PHE A 38 3.49 -11.88 10.08
CA PHE A 38 3.89 -13.29 10.05
C PHE A 38 4.88 -13.66 11.16
N SER A 39 5.58 -12.70 11.74
CA SER A 39 6.46 -12.92 12.90
C SER A 39 5.69 -13.11 14.21
N ASN A 40 4.43 -12.64 14.29
CA ASN A 40 3.58 -12.85 15.44
C ASN A 40 2.73 -14.11 15.21
N PRO A 41 2.84 -15.17 16.06
CA PRO A 41 2.12 -16.42 15.87
C PRO A 41 0.59 -16.26 15.77
N MET A 42 0.01 -15.36 16.58
CA MET A 42 -1.44 -15.12 16.57
C MET A 42 -1.89 -14.45 15.27
N ASP A 43 -1.14 -13.43 14.82
CA ASP A 43 -1.46 -12.75 13.55
C ASP A 43 -1.22 -13.71 12.36
N ALA A 44 -0.16 -14.49 12.39
CA ALA A 44 0.13 -15.51 11.37
C ALA A 44 -0.96 -16.57 11.25
N GLU A 45 -1.55 -16.99 12.37
CA GLU A 45 -2.72 -17.90 12.37
C GLU A 45 -3.94 -17.22 11.74
N LEU A 46 -4.22 -15.98 12.11
CA LEU A 46 -5.31 -15.19 11.55
C LEU A 46 -5.14 -14.98 10.04
N MET A 47 -3.92 -14.75 9.56
CA MET A 47 -3.62 -14.57 8.14
C MET A 47 -3.85 -15.84 7.32
N ARG A 48 -3.75 -17.03 7.93
CA ARG A 48 -4.01 -18.33 7.30
C ARG A 48 -5.44 -18.85 7.51
N TRP A 49 -6.26 -18.11 8.23
CA TRP A 49 -7.62 -18.51 8.57
C TRP A 49 -8.48 -18.84 7.34
N TRP A 50 -8.27 -18.19 6.21
CA TRP A 50 -9.02 -18.38 4.97
C TRP A 50 -8.96 -19.82 4.44
N ASP A 51 -7.91 -20.58 4.75
CA ASP A 51 -7.76 -22.00 4.37
C ASP A 51 -8.24 -22.97 5.47
N SER A 52 -8.62 -22.48 6.62
CA SER A 52 -8.99 -23.37 7.75
C SER A 52 -10.25 -24.19 7.45
N ASP A 53 -10.27 -25.46 7.93
CA ASP A 53 -11.43 -26.34 7.80
C ASP A 53 -12.66 -25.81 8.52
N LYS A 54 -12.47 -25.04 9.60
CA LYS A 54 -13.54 -24.36 10.33
C LYS A 54 -14.38 -23.43 9.46
N ARG A 55 -13.80 -22.93 8.37
CA ARG A 55 -14.43 -22.05 7.40
C ARG A 55 -15.21 -22.83 6.32
N LYS A 56 -14.68 -23.96 5.89
CA LYS A 56 -15.17 -24.75 4.74
C LYS A 56 -16.47 -25.50 5.10
N LYS A 57 -17.58 -24.78 5.20
CA LYS A 57 -18.89 -25.37 5.59
C LYS A 57 -19.66 -26.07 4.46
N GLY A 58 -19.26 -25.94 3.22
CA GLY A 58 -19.91 -26.57 2.07
C GLY A 58 -21.34 -26.09 1.72
N ASP A 59 -21.86 -25.07 2.43
CA ASP A 59 -23.24 -24.59 2.29
C ASP A 59 -23.46 -23.57 1.15
N ARG A 60 -22.47 -23.35 0.30
CA ARG A 60 -22.45 -22.42 -0.84
C ARG A 60 -22.76 -20.96 -0.50
N LYS A 61 -22.70 -20.57 0.77
CA LYS A 61 -22.94 -19.17 1.16
C LYS A 61 -21.65 -18.36 1.04
N LEU A 62 -21.77 -17.19 0.43
CA LEU A 62 -20.69 -16.21 0.34
C LEU A 62 -20.69 -15.34 1.60
N ARG A 63 -19.75 -15.59 2.52
CA ARG A 63 -19.58 -14.80 3.75
C ARG A 63 -18.40 -13.86 3.69
N GLN A 64 -17.46 -14.18 2.82
CA GLN A 64 -16.21 -13.46 2.69
C GLN A 64 -15.57 -13.70 1.33
N PRO A 65 -14.57 -12.89 0.93
CA PRO A 65 -13.93 -13.00 -0.37
C PRO A 65 -13.39 -14.39 -0.71
N ALA A 66 -12.88 -15.12 0.28
CA ALA A 66 -12.36 -16.48 0.09
C ALA A 66 -13.43 -17.52 -0.29
N ASP A 67 -14.72 -17.23 -0.13
CA ASP A 67 -15.81 -18.11 -0.57
C ASP A 67 -16.15 -17.91 -2.06
N ALA A 68 -15.69 -16.83 -2.66
CA ALA A 68 -16.00 -16.48 -4.03
C ALA A 68 -15.35 -17.46 -5.03
N TRP A 69 -16.07 -17.65 -6.15
CA TRP A 69 -15.56 -18.43 -7.29
C TRP A 69 -14.21 -17.89 -7.80
N GLN A 70 -14.08 -16.57 -7.93
CA GLN A 70 -12.87 -15.92 -8.43
C GLN A 70 -11.64 -16.22 -7.55
N TRP A 71 -11.83 -16.38 -6.25
CA TRP A 71 -10.75 -16.78 -5.35
C TRP A 71 -10.25 -18.19 -5.68
N LYS A 72 -11.17 -19.12 -5.85
CA LYS A 72 -10.86 -20.53 -6.16
C LYS A 72 -10.23 -20.68 -7.54
N GLU A 73 -10.81 -20.00 -8.53
CA GLU A 73 -10.28 -20.00 -9.91
C GLU A 73 -8.85 -19.45 -9.97
N PHE A 74 -8.58 -18.38 -9.20
CA PHE A 74 -7.23 -17.82 -9.11
C PHE A 74 -6.26 -18.82 -8.48
N ASP A 75 -6.63 -19.49 -7.39
CA ASP A 75 -5.79 -20.49 -6.74
C ASP A 75 -5.52 -21.67 -7.66
N GLU A 76 -6.52 -22.15 -8.38
CA GLU A 76 -6.40 -23.26 -9.32
C GLU A 76 -5.47 -22.90 -10.49
N LYS A 77 -5.66 -21.71 -11.07
CA LYS A 77 -4.89 -21.23 -12.22
C LYS A 77 -3.43 -20.97 -11.88
N TYR A 78 -3.14 -20.46 -10.69
CA TYR A 78 -1.79 -20.07 -10.25
C TYR A 78 -1.28 -20.94 -9.09
N TYR A 79 -1.74 -22.18 -9.00
CA TYR A 79 -1.45 -23.09 -7.88
C TYR A 79 0.05 -23.25 -7.59
N LEU A 80 0.86 -23.46 -8.61
CA LEU A 80 2.30 -23.68 -8.44
C LEU A 80 3.05 -22.43 -7.97
N GLU A 81 2.62 -21.26 -8.40
CA GLU A 81 3.29 -20.00 -8.13
C GLU A 81 2.73 -19.28 -6.91
N PHE A 82 1.42 -19.39 -6.69
CA PHE A 82 0.72 -18.61 -5.68
C PHE A 82 -0.20 -19.45 -4.77
N GLY A 83 -1.04 -20.31 -5.30
CA GLY A 83 -2.07 -21.02 -4.54
C GLY A 83 -1.50 -22.03 -3.54
N ASN A 84 -0.29 -22.52 -3.78
CA ASN A 84 0.37 -23.53 -2.94
C ASN A 84 0.97 -22.95 -1.63
N ASP A 85 1.19 -21.65 -1.54
CA ASP A 85 1.76 -21.04 -0.34
C ASP A 85 0.68 -20.28 0.45
N LEU A 86 0.34 -20.81 1.63
CA LEU A 86 -0.64 -20.21 2.55
C LEU A 86 -0.23 -18.83 3.10
N ARG A 87 1.02 -18.42 2.90
CA ARG A 87 1.52 -17.10 3.29
C ARG A 87 1.23 -16.03 2.25
N ASN A 88 0.77 -16.42 1.07
CA ASN A 88 0.40 -15.46 0.04
C ASN A 88 -0.80 -14.63 0.46
N VAL A 89 -0.66 -13.30 0.37
CA VAL A 89 -1.65 -12.35 0.83
C VAL A 89 -2.35 -11.71 -0.37
N ARG A 90 -3.67 -11.67 -0.31
CA ARG A 90 -4.51 -10.97 -1.28
C ARG A 90 -4.97 -9.66 -0.74
N PHE A 91 -4.75 -8.63 -1.53
CA PHE A 91 -5.10 -7.27 -1.18
C PHE A 91 -6.23 -6.75 -2.06
N VAL A 92 -7.01 -5.88 -1.46
CA VAL A 92 -7.80 -4.89 -2.18
C VAL A 92 -7.15 -3.54 -1.98
N LEU A 93 -7.02 -2.81 -3.07
CA LEU A 93 -6.57 -1.43 -3.09
C LEU A 93 -7.78 -0.51 -3.05
N SER A 94 -7.80 0.40 -2.09
CA SER A 94 -8.73 1.53 -2.05
C SER A 94 -7.98 2.84 -2.07
N MET A 95 -8.54 3.81 -2.79
CA MET A 95 -7.98 5.16 -2.88
C MET A 95 -9.15 6.14 -2.84
N ASP A 96 -9.03 7.16 -1.99
CA ASP A 96 -10.02 8.23 -1.90
C ASP A 96 -9.32 9.55 -1.59
N GLY A 97 -9.78 10.62 -2.23
CA GLY A 97 -9.27 11.96 -2.01
C GLY A 97 -9.85 12.57 -0.75
N MET A 98 -8.99 12.98 0.18
CA MET A 98 -9.42 13.69 1.38
C MET A 98 -8.86 15.11 1.43
N ASN A 99 -9.70 16.07 1.77
CA ASN A 99 -9.25 17.40 2.11
C ASN A 99 -8.81 17.43 3.58
N ARG A 100 -7.52 17.52 3.79
CA ARG A 100 -6.90 17.45 5.11
C ARG A 100 -7.22 18.64 6.02
N PHE A 101 -7.51 19.80 5.44
CA PHE A 101 -7.65 21.05 6.16
C PHE A 101 -9.11 21.48 6.36
N GLY A 102 -10.08 20.76 5.79
CA GLY A 102 -11.52 21.02 5.99
C GLY A 102 -12.02 22.35 5.40
N GLU A 103 -11.15 23.20 4.91
CA GLU A 103 -11.52 24.49 4.30
C GLU A 103 -11.94 24.30 2.85
N ARG A 104 -13.09 24.84 2.49
CA ARG A 104 -13.64 24.76 1.11
C ARG A 104 -12.76 25.47 0.08
N SER A 105 -11.84 26.34 0.51
CA SER A 105 -10.93 27.07 -0.36
C SER A 105 -9.61 26.34 -0.62
N SER A 106 -9.33 25.24 0.07
CA SER A 106 -8.10 24.47 -0.15
C SER A 106 -8.22 23.63 -1.42
N THR A 107 -7.37 23.92 -2.40
CA THR A 107 -7.25 23.15 -3.64
C THR A 107 -6.38 21.89 -3.48
N HIS A 108 -5.84 21.67 -2.27
CA HIS A 108 -4.94 20.54 -2.02
C HIS A 108 -5.71 19.38 -1.42
N SER A 109 -5.83 18.30 -2.19
CA SER A 109 -6.33 17.01 -1.71
C SER A 109 -5.18 16.03 -1.55
N THR A 110 -5.27 15.22 -0.51
CA THR A 110 -4.35 14.11 -0.24
C THR A 110 -5.04 12.81 -0.62
N TRP A 111 -4.33 11.95 -1.35
CA TRP A 111 -4.86 10.68 -1.85
C TRP A 111 -4.14 9.50 -1.20
N PRO A 112 -4.64 9.00 -0.07
CA PRO A 112 -4.09 7.79 0.54
C PRO A 112 -4.52 6.55 -0.25
N MET A 113 -3.55 5.68 -0.54
CA MET A 113 -3.79 4.35 -1.09
C MET A 113 -3.67 3.32 0.03
N ILE A 114 -4.79 2.68 0.35
CA ILE A 114 -4.90 1.73 1.46
C ILE A 114 -5.08 0.32 0.89
N LEU A 115 -4.25 -0.59 1.37
CA LEU A 115 -4.37 -2.01 1.11
C LEU A 115 -5.10 -2.69 2.27
N THR A 116 -6.16 -3.42 1.92
CA THR A 116 -6.94 -4.23 2.85
C THR A 116 -6.66 -5.70 2.58
N MET A 117 -6.30 -6.45 3.62
CA MET A 117 -5.95 -7.88 3.52
C MET A 117 -7.21 -8.76 3.53
N TYR A 118 -7.51 -9.40 2.41
CA TYR A 118 -8.68 -10.27 2.28
C TYR A 118 -8.49 -11.70 2.82
N ASN A 119 -7.28 -12.04 3.23
CA ASN A 119 -7.01 -13.30 3.93
C ASN A 119 -7.65 -13.37 5.32
N LEU A 120 -7.97 -12.22 5.90
CA LEU A 120 -8.53 -12.09 7.23
C LEU A 120 -10.06 -12.23 7.22
N LEU A 121 -10.61 -12.52 8.38
CA LEU A 121 -12.05 -12.41 8.64
C LEU A 121 -12.56 -11.02 8.26
N THR A 122 -13.75 -10.94 7.67
CA THR A 122 -14.32 -9.68 7.15
C THR A 122 -14.35 -8.56 8.19
N TRP A 123 -14.63 -8.87 9.46
CA TRP A 123 -14.64 -7.86 10.53
C TRP A 123 -13.24 -7.47 11.02
N LEU A 124 -12.22 -8.33 10.79
CA LEU A 124 -10.83 -8.03 11.10
C LEU A 124 -10.15 -7.18 10.03
N CYS A 125 -10.40 -7.48 8.75
CA CYS A 125 -9.70 -6.78 7.66
C CYS A 125 -9.97 -5.27 7.64
N GLN A 126 -11.07 -4.82 8.26
CA GLN A 126 -11.41 -3.39 8.41
C GLN A 126 -10.83 -2.75 9.69
N LYS A 127 -10.19 -3.55 10.56
CA LYS A 127 -9.55 -2.96 11.75
C LYS A 127 -8.28 -2.20 11.38
N ARG A 128 -8.08 -1.05 12.02
CA ARG A 128 -6.94 -0.15 11.79
C ARG A 128 -5.58 -0.87 11.79
N LYS A 129 -5.43 -1.89 12.66
CA LYS A 129 -4.21 -2.70 12.74
C LYS A 129 -3.84 -3.36 11.42
N TYR A 130 -4.83 -3.80 10.63
CA TYR A 130 -4.66 -4.60 9.41
C TYR A 130 -4.84 -3.80 8.11
N LEU A 131 -5.09 -2.51 8.22
CA LEU A 131 -5.09 -1.60 7.07
C LEU A 131 -3.66 -1.10 6.83
N LEU A 132 -3.16 -1.26 5.61
CA LEU A 132 -1.82 -0.85 5.25
C LEU A 132 -1.86 0.38 4.34
N LEU A 133 -1.42 1.52 4.83
CA LEU A 133 -1.17 2.67 3.96
C LEU A 133 0.07 2.35 3.11
N SER A 134 -0.09 2.32 1.80
CA SER A 134 0.99 1.97 0.85
C SER A 134 1.55 3.20 0.16
N VAL A 135 0.69 4.11 -0.26
CA VAL A 135 1.08 5.33 -0.95
C VAL A 135 0.27 6.51 -0.42
N LEU A 136 0.90 7.68 -0.41
CA LEU A 136 0.27 8.95 -0.09
C LEU A 136 0.70 9.98 -1.15
N ILE A 137 -0.26 10.57 -1.82
CA ILE A 137 -0.05 11.60 -2.87
C ILE A 137 -0.64 12.90 -2.42
#